data_a15f37b382775b900ebafbe815580128
#
_entry.id   a15f37b382775b900ebafbe815580128
#
_cell.length_a   1.000
_cell.length_b   1.000
_cell.length_c   1.000
_cell.angle_alpha   90.00
_cell.angle_beta   90.00
_cell.angle_gamma   90.00
#
_symmetry.space_group_name_H-M   'P 1'
#
loop_
_entity.id
_entity.type
_entity.pdbx_description
1 polymer ?
#
loop_
_entity_poly.entity_id
_entity_poly.type
_entity_poly.pdbx_seq_one_letter_code
_entity_poly.pdbx_strand_id
1 'polypeptide(L)'
;MSKIVDDGEGDTIFAIDRVSEEILIKFIDREIASHVPIVLIAEGLDGGKVVLPRGSSESEAVWRIIVDPIDGTRGLMYQKRSAWILTGIAPNLGDDTKLSDIEFAIQTEIPLVKQHLSDTVWAFRGQGAKAERFNRLTGEITSIDLRPSSSESIEQGFAMISRFFPGVRDVLAEIDEEIVRGALGSPISGKAQCFEDQYISTGGQLYELIAGHDRFVADIRPLLAKAMSERGLDLSICCHPYDLCTELIARELSVIVTDENGLPLSSRLSNETDVAWVGYANRSIRDQIEPHLQSSIRKRGMLRD
;
A
#
# COMPACT_ATOMS: atom_id res chain seq x y z
N MET A 1 -8.45 17.21 15.42
CA MET A 1 -8.50 16.19 14.36
C MET A 1 -8.06 14.83 14.87
N SER A 2 -7.14 14.74 15.81
CA SER A 2 -6.73 13.47 16.45
C SER A 2 -7.75 12.88 17.46
N LYS A 3 -9.00 13.33 17.43
CA LYS A 3 -10.04 12.81 18.32
C LYS A 3 -10.51 11.47 17.75
N ILE A 4 -10.35 10.42 18.54
CA ILE A 4 -10.91 9.10 18.26
C ILE A 4 -12.44 9.21 18.33
N VAL A 5 -13.15 8.73 17.35
CA VAL A 5 -14.61 8.74 17.25
C VAL A 5 -15.19 7.35 17.54
N ASP A 6 -14.46 6.31 17.14
CA ASP A 6 -14.81 4.93 17.39
C ASP A 6 -13.54 4.11 17.68
N ASP A 7 -13.64 3.17 18.61
CA ASP A 7 -12.55 2.26 19.00
C ASP A 7 -13.13 0.83 19.10
N GLY A 8 -13.92 0.44 18.10
CA GLY A 8 -14.58 -0.85 18.00
C GLY A 8 -13.67 -1.98 17.51
N GLU A 9 -14.29 -3.09 17.09
CA GLU A 9 -13.57 -4.19 16.46
C GLU A 9 -12.97 -3.72 15.12
N GLY A 10 -11.64 -3.62 15.01
CA GLY A 10 -10.93 -3.17 13.82
C GLY A 10 -9.99 -2.00 14.09
N ASP A 11 -9.92 -1.03 13.18
CA ASP A 11 -9.07 0.14 13.34
C ASP A 11 -9.75 1.27 14.16
N THR A 12 -8.90 2.11 14.76
CA THR A 12 -9.33 3.32 15.43
C THR A 12 -9.77 4.35 14.39
N ILE A 13 -11.06 4.67 14.34
CA ILE A 13 -11.59 5.68 13.44
C ILE A 13 -11.37 7.07 14.05
N PHE A 14 -10.59 7.89 13.37
CA PHE A 14 -10.41 9.29 13.73
C PHE A 14 -11.53 10.14 13.11
N ALA A 15 -11.81 11.30 13.71
CA ALA A 15 -12.82 12.22 13.20
C ALA A 15 -12.55 12.69 11.77
N ILE A 16 -11.29 12.68 11.34
CA ILE A 16 -10.87 13.07 10.00
C ILE A 16 -11.31 12.04 8.94
N ASP A 17 -11.32 10.74 9.26
CA ASP A 17 -11.69 9.70 8.31
C ASP A 17 -13.15 9.85 7.86
N ARG A 18 -14.07 10.03 8.79
CA ARG A 18 -15.50 10.27 8.47
C ARG A 18 -15.75 11.55 7.65
N VAL A 19 -15.01 12.62 7.95
CA VAL A 19 -15.14 13.88 7.19
C VAL A 19 -14.58 13.72 5.79
N SER A 20 -13.46 13.01 5.64
CA SER A 20 -12.83 12.78 4.33
C SER A 20 -13.71 11.95 3.40
N GLU A 21 -14.35 10.89 3.93
CA GLU A 21 -15.31 10.07 3.16
C GLU A 21 -16.47 10.90 2.58
N GLU A 22 -17.16 11.67 3.42
CA GLU A 22 -18.27 12.51 2.95
C GLU A 22 -17.87 13.51 1.88
N ILE A 23 -16.68 14.12 2.05
CA ILE A 23 -16.16 15.09 1.10
C ILE A 23 -15.78 14.39 -0.21
N LEU A 24 -15.13 13.21 -0.12
CA LEU A 24 -14.75 12.40 -1.26
C LEU A 24 -15.97 12.02 -2.11
N ILE A 25 -17.00 11.45 -1.49
CA ILE A 25 -18.23 11.06 -2.20
C ILE A 25 -18.85 12.26 -2.91
N LYS A 26 -19.02 13.41 -2.20
CA LYS A 26 -19.60 14.63 -2.77
C LYS A 26 -18.76 15.18 -3.92
N PHE A 27 -17.43 15.11 -3.80
CA PHE A 27 -16.51 15.57 -4.84
C PHE A 27 -16.62 14.68 -6.09
N ILE A 28 -16.53 13.37 -5.92
CA ILE A 28 -16.59 12.41 -7.03
C ILE A 28 -17.98 12.45 -7.72
N ASP A 29 -19.06 12.56 -6.95
CA ASP A 29 -20.42 12.66 -7.50
C ASP A 29 -20.57 13.92 -8.37
N ARG A 30 -20.05 15.06 -7.90
CA ARG A 30 -20.14 16.33 -8.62
C ARG A 30 -19.20 16.41 -9.81
N GLU A 31 -17.92 16.04 -9.64
CA GLU A 31 -16.88 16.32 -10.63
C GLU A 31 -16.69 15.20 -11.65
N ILE A 32 -17.04 13.97 -11.30
CA ILE A 32 -16.80 12.79 -12.15
C ILE A 32 -18.13 12.14 -12.55
N ALA A 33 -18.93 11.73 -11.56
CA ALA A 33 -20.13 10.96 -11.82
C ALA A 33 -21.25 11.76 -12.52
N SER A 34 -21.21 13.10 -12.46
CA SER A 34 -22.07 13.96 -13.26
C SER A 34 -21.84 13.81 -14.79
N HIS A 35 -20.70 13.28 -15.22
CA HIS A 35 -20.34 13.08 -16.62
C HIS A 35 -20.49 11.63 -17.06
N VAL A 36 -20.21 10.68 -16.17
CA VAL A 36 -20.23 9.24 -16.46
C VAL A 36 -20.52 8.45 -15.19
N PRO A 37 -21.48 7.51 -15.20
CA PRO A 37 -21.73 6.65 -14.04
C PRO A 37 -20.49 5.83 -13.67
N ILE A 38 -20.26 5.73 -12.35
CA ILE A 38 -19.11 5.01 -11.79
C ILE A 38 -19.52 4.15 -10.60
N VAL A 39 -18.71 3.16 -10.26
CA VAL A 39 -18.71 2.48 -8.96
C VAL A 39 -17.56 3.02 -8.15
N LEU A 40 -17.83 3.62 -7.00
CA LEU A 40 -16.82 4.04 -6.03
C LEU A 40 -16.68 2.95 -4.96
N ILE A 41 -15.44 2.51 -4.73
CA ILE A 41 -15.03 1.62 -3.64
C ILE A 41 -14.06 2.43 -2.79
N ALA A 42 -14.27 2.51 -1.48
CA ALA A 42 -13.34 3.22 -0.59
C ALA A 42 -13.30 2.58 0.79
N GLU A 43 -12.19 2.81 1.48
CA GLU A 43 -12.11 2.55 2.92
C GLU A 43 -13.26 3.27 3.63
N GLY A 44 -13.87 2.61 4.64
CA GLY A 44 -14.93 3.20 5.46
C GLY A 44 -16.33 3.22 4.85
N LEU A 45 -16.50 2.99 3.54
CA LEU A 45 -17.82 2.96 2.93
C LEU A 45 -18.70 1.81 3.47
N ASP A 46 -19.87 2.14 4.01
CA ASP A 46 -20.87 1.16 4.38
C ASP A 46 -21.24 0.28 3.16
N GLY A 47 -21.10 -1.04 3.28
CA GLY A 47 -21.32 -1.99 2.19
C GLY A 47 -20.24 -1.98 1.10
N GLY A 48 -19.10 -1.32 1.35
CA GLY A 48 -17.88 -1.41 0.55
C GLY A 48 -17.87 -0.64 -0.76
N LYS A 49 -19.03 -0.35 -1.36
CA LYS A 49 -19.14 0.37 -2.64
C LYS A 49 -20.42 1.21 -2.74
N VAL A 50 -20.35 2.23 -3.57
CA VAL A 50 -21.53 3.04 -3.94
C VAL A 50 -21.52 3.33 -5.44
N VAL A 51 -22.70 3.26 -6.09
CA VAL A 51 -22.85 3.68 -7.49
C VAL A 51 -23.21 5.16 -7.53
N LEU A 52 -22.50 5.92 -8.33
CA LEU A 52 -22.71 7.36 -8.54
C LEU A 52 -22.90 7.67 -10.03
N PRO A 53 -23.76 8.65 -10.41
CA PRO A 53 -24.65 9.39 -9.51
C PRO A 53 -25.69 8.47 -8.85
N ARG A 54 -26.20 8.86 -7.69
CA ARG A 54 -27.19 8.07 -6.97
C ARG A 54 -28.41 7.80 -7.84
N GLY A 55 -28.84 6.53 -7.88
CA GLY A 55 -29.97 6.08 -8.73
C GLY A 55 -29.55 5.40 -10.03
N SER A 56 -28.27 5.50 -10.42
CA SER A 56 -27.71 4.67 -11.50
C SER A 56 -27.54 3.22 -11.05
N SER A 57 -27.58 2.30 -12.01
CA SER A 57 -27.25 0.89 -11.76
C SER A 57 -25.75 0.63 -11.95
N GLU A 58 -25.23 -0.40 -11.30
CA GLU A 58 -23.83 -0.81 -11.46
C GLU A 58 -23.50 -1.22 -12.90
N SER A 59 -24.47 -1.73 -13.64
CA SER A 59 -24.31 -2.12 -15.05
C SER A 59 -24.20 -0.93 -16.00
N GLU A 60 -24.61 0.28 -15.58
CA GLU A 60 -24.45 1.51 -16.34
C GLU A 60 -23.09 2.18 -16.07
N ALA A 61 -22.43 1.80 -14.99
CA ALA A 61 -21.14 2.36 -14.64
C ALA A 61 -20.06 1.92 -15.62
N VAL A 62 -19.28 2.89 -16.10
CA VAL A 62 -18.17 2.66 -17.05
C VAL A 62 -16.88 2.36 -16.31
N TRP A 63 -16.67 2.98 -15.16
CA TRP A 63 -15.46 2.89 -14.38
C TRP A 63 -15.71 2.41 -12.95
N ARG A 64 -14.75 1.72 -12.40
CA ARG A 64 -14.57 1.50 -10.96
C ARG A 64 -13.43 2.38 -10.47
N ILE A 65 -13.73 3.20 -9.47
CA ILE A 65 -12.74 4.02 -8.77
C ILE A 65 -12.58 3.41 -7.39
N ILE A 66 -11.34 3.08 -7.04
CA ILE A 66 -11.00 2.59 -5.70
C ILE A 66 -10.08 3.60 -5.02
N VAL A 67 -10.38 3.94 -3.77
CA VAL A 67 -9.71 5.04 -3.04
C VAL A 67 -9.43 4.62 -1.60
N ASP A 68 -8.22 4.93 -1.15
CA ASP A 68 -7.94 5.16 0.26
C ASP A 68 -7.83 6.67 0.48
N PRO A 69 -8.75 7.29 1.22
CA PRO A 69 -8.73 8.74 1.43
C PRO A 69 -7.56 9.22 2.27
N ILE A 70 -7.05 8.41 3.21
CA ILE A 70 -5.94 8.79 4.10
C ILE A 70 -5.16 7.53 4.54
N ASP A 71 -4.44 6.90 3.64
CA ASP A 71 -3.51 5.81 4.00
C ASP A 71 -2.41 6.33 4.93
N GLY A 72 -2.33 5.75 6.12
CA GLY A 72 -1.39 6.16 7.16
C GLY A 72 -1.93 7.20 8.14
N THR A 73 -3.25 7.27 8.35
CA THR A 73 -3.93 8.21 9.27
C THR A 73 -3.25 8.31 10.63
N ARG A 74 -2.87 7.20 11.24
CA ARG A 74 -2.22 7.19 12.57
C ARG A 74 -0.88 7.92 12.55
N GLY A 75 -0.05 7.69 11.53
CA GLY A 75 1.23 8.39 11.31
C GLY A 75 1.04 9.89 11.21
N LEU A 76 0.05 10.32 10.45
CA LEU A 76 -0.32 11.71 10.24
C LEU A 76 -0.85 12.36 11.52
N MET A 77 -1.77 11.71 12.22
CA MET A 77 -2.39 12.26 13.45
C MET A 77 -1.36 12.50 14.56
N TYR A 78 -0.38 11.62 14.68
CA TYR A 78 0.72 11.78 15.64
C TYR A 78 1.92 12.58 15.09
N GLN A 79 1.82 13.14 13.88
CA GLN A 79 2.88 13.94 13.23
C GLN A 79 4.23 13.20 13.13
N LYS A 80 4.19 11.89 12.92
CA LYS A 80 5.38 11.02 12.77
C LYS A 80 5.79 10.85 11.32
N ARG A 81 4.81 10.57 10.44
CA ARG A 81 4.97 10.33 9.01
C ARG A 81 3.82 10.99 8.26
N SER A 82 4.06 11.42 7.04
CA SER A 82 3.02 11.82 6.08
C SER A 82 2.05 10.65 5.83
N ALA A 83 0.86 10.99 5.40
CA ALA A 83 -0.12 10.04 4.88
C ALA A 83 -0.30 10.27 3.38
N TRP A 84 -1.12 9.43 2.75
CA TRP A 84 -1.32 9.45 1.31
C TRP A 84 -2.79 9.34 0.95
N ILE A 85 -3.19 10.03 -0.11
CA ILE A 85 -4.45 9.77 -0.81
C ILE A 85 -4.10 8.83 -1.96
N LEU A 86 -4.71 7.66 -1.98
CA LEU A 86 -4.48 6.63 -2.98
C LEU A 86 -5.73 6.50 -3.86
N THR A 87 -5.57 6.54 -5.18
CA THR A 87 -6.69 6.38 -6.10
C THR A 87 -6.28 5.53 -7.30
N GLY A 88 -7.07 4.50 -7.57
CA GLY A 88 -6.96 3.67 -8.76
C GLY A 88 -8.25 3.68 -9.57
N ILE A 89 -8.14 3.69 -10.90
CA ILE A 89 -9.28 3.67 -11.83
C ILE A 89 -9.14 2.49 -12.78
N ALA A 90 -10.16 1.64 -12.84
CA ALA A 90 -10.25 0.48 -13.72
C ALA A 90 -11.55 0.50 -14.53
N PRO A 91 -11.59 -0.12 -15.74
CA PRO A 91 -12.84 -0.41 -16.41
C PRO A 91 -13.76 -1.23 -15.50
N ASN A 92 -15.06 -0.98 -15.58
CA ASN A 92 -16.03 -1.73 -14.79
C ASN A 92 -16.27 -3.13 -15.39
N LEU A 93 -15.65 -4.16 -14.80
CA LEU A 93 -15.86 -5.57 -15.14
C LEU A 93 -16.77 -6.28 -14.12
N GLY A 94 -17.60 -5.52 -13.40
CA GLY A 94 -18.39 -6.03 -12.29
C GLY A 94 -17.51 -6.44 -11.10
N ASP A 95 -17.96 -7.38 -10.30
CA ASP A 95 -17.23 -7.85 -9.11
C ASP A 95 -15.93 -8.61 -9.44
N ASP A 96 -15.67 -8.91 -10.72
CA ASP A 96 -14.44 -9.53 -11.16
C ASP A 96 -13.32 -8.52 -11.49
N THR A 97 -13.58 -7.22 -11.38
CA THR A 97 -12.55 -6.18 -11.55
C THR A 97 -11.47 -6.31 -10.48
N LYS A 98 -10.21 -6.26 -10.91
CA LYS A 98 -9.03 -6.55 -10.07
C LYS A 98 -8.03 -5.39 -10.06
N LEU A 99 -7.09 -5.42 -9.12
CA LEU A 99 -5.92 -4.52 -9.09
C LEU A 99 -5.17 -4.51 -10.42
N SER A 100 -5.03 -5.69 -11.04
CA SER A 100 -4.41 -5.83 -12.36
C SER A 100 -5.15 -5.11 -13.50
N ASP A 101 -6.40 -4.72 -13.32
CA ASP A 101 -7.20 -4.02 -14.34
C ASP A 101 -7.13 -2.49 -14.22
N ILE A 102 -6.47 -1.96 -13.18
CA ILE A 102 -6.27 -0.52 -13.01
C ILE A 102 -5.49 0.05 -14.20
N GLU A 103 -6.05 1.05 -14.87
CA GLU A 103 -5.46 1.72 -16.04
C GLU A 103 -4.86 3.08 -15.71
N PHE A 104 -5.34 3.71 -14.64
CA PHE A 104 -4.81 4.97 -14.10
C PHE A 104 -4.71 4.88 -12.59
N ALA A 105 -3.61 5.36 -12.03
CA ALA A 105 -3.42 5.50 -10.61
C ALA A 105 -2.77 6.84 -10.27
N ILE A 106 -3.17 7.42 -9.13
CA ILE A 106 -2.57 8.63 -8.58
C ILE A 106 -2.42 8.49 -7.06
N GLN A 107 -1.29 8.95 -6.57
CA GLN A 107 -0.93 8.96 -5.16
C GLN A 107 -0.48 10.37 -4.77
N THR A 108 -1.15 10.97 -3.78
CA THR A 108 -0.87 12.34 -3.33
C THR A 108 -0.50 12.35 -1.86
N GLU A 109 0.65 12.92 -1.55
CA GLU A 109 1.15 13.03 -0.18
C GLU A 109 0.35 14.06 0.62
N ILE A 110 -0.10 13.68 1.81
CA ILE A 110 -0.64 14.57 2.85
C ILE A 110 0.51 14.90 3.81
N PRO A 111 1.13 16.08 3.69
CA PRO A 111 2.35 16.39 4.41
C PRO A 111 2.10 16.69 5.89
N LEU A 112 3.10 16.41 6.72
CA LEU A 112 3.12 16.84 8.12
C LEU A 112 3.07 18.37 8.25
N VAL A 113 2.69 18.86 9.41
CA VAL A 113 2.67 20.32 9.70
C VAL A 113 4.03 20.96 9.48
N LYS A 114 5.11 20.26 9.82
CA LYS A 114 6.49 20.74 9.64
C LYS A 114 7.03 20.63 8.22
N GLN A 115 6.36 19.85 7.35
CA GLN A 115 6.79 19.56 6.00
C GLN A 115 6.24 20.64 5.06
N HIS A 116 7.07 21.28 4.29
CA HIS A 116 6.65 22.32 3.33
C HIS A 116 6.56 21.81 1.89
N LEU A 117 7.10 20.63 1.61
CA LEU A 117 7.02 19.96 0.32
C LEU A 117 6.07 18.78 0.41
N SER A 118 5.34 18.51 -0.66
CA SER A 118 4.51 17.32 -0.82
C SER A 118 4.55 16.85 -2.27
N ASP A 119 4.54 15.53 -2.44
CA ASP A 119 4.67 14.91 -3.75
C ASP A 119 3.33 14.36 -4.24
N THR A 120 3.10 14.46 -5.55
CA THR A 120 2.03 13.77 -6.25
C THR A 120 2.64 12.95 -7.37
N VAL A 121 2.28 11.66 -7.42
CA VAL A 121 2.78 10.71 -8.40
C VAL A 121 1.61 10.05 -9.10
N TRP A 122 1.67 9.90 -10.42
CA TRP A 122 0.61 9.22 -11.18
C TRP A 122 1.15 8.46 -12.38
N ALA A 123 0.38 7.50 -12.84
CA ALA A 123 0.69 6.72 -14.03
C ALA A 123 -0.56 6.34 -14.81
N PHE A 124 -0.43 6.30 -16.12
CA PHE A 124 -1.31 5.57 -17.00
C PHE A 124 -0.61 4.28 -17.43
N ARG A 125 -1.34 3.19 -17.51
CA ARG A 125 -0.82 1.90 -17.90
C ARG A 125 -0.03 1.98 -19.22
N GLY A 126 1.23 1.52 -19.21
CA GLY A 126 2.12 1.49 -20.37
C GLY A 126 2.67 2.84 -20.80
N GLN A 127 2.53 3.90 -19.99
CA GLN A 127 3.00 5.24 -20.34
C GLN A 127 4.09 5.78 -19.42
N GLY A 128 4.57 4.94 -18.48
CA GLY A 128 5.47 5.38 -17.42
C GLY A 128 4.78 6.22 -16.35
N ALA A 129 5.49 6.54 -15.30
CA ALA A 129 4.99 7.39 -14.22
C ALA A 129 5.50 8.82 -14.33
N LYS A 130 4.76 9.76 -13.76
CA LYS A 130 5.11 11.17 -13.62
C LYS A 130 5.00 11.56 -12.16
N ALA A 131 5.84 12.51 -11.74
CA ALA A 131 5.81 13.02 -10.38
C ALA A 131 6.03 14.53 -10.34
N GLU A 132 5.32 15.19 -9.45
CA GLU A 132 5.41 16.61 -9.17
C GLU A 132 5.56 16.85 -7.68
N ARG A 133 6.32 17.88 -7.34
CA ARG A 133 6.53 18.34 -5.97
C ARG A 133 5.95 19.72 -5.81
N PHE A 134 5.03 19.86 -4.88
CA PHE A 134 4.40 21.10 -4.49
C PHE A 134 5.10 21.70 -3.28
N ASN A 135 5.45 22.99 -3.37
CA ASN A 135 5.99 23.73 -2.25
C ASN A 135 4.88 24.61 -1.62
N ARG A 136 4.44 24.23 -0.43
CA ARG A 136 3.35 24.90 0.32
C ARG A 136 3.67 26.35 0.71
N LEU A 137 4.95 26.73 0.77
CA LEU A 137 5.35 28.09 1.15
C LEU A 137 5.34 29.06 -0.03
N THR A 138 5.70 28.57 -1.22
CA THR A 138 5.81 29.40 -2.42
C THR A 138 4.67 29.22 -3.40
N GLY A 139 3.92 28.10 -3.29
CA GLY A 139 2.91 27.69 -4.29
C GLY A 139 3.51 27.10 -5.56
N GLU A 140 4.82 26.93 -5.63
CA GLU A 140 5.53 26.40 -6.79
C GLU A 140 5.31 24.89 -6.94
N ILE A 141 5.11 24.45 -8.19
CA ILE A 141 5.07 23.04 -8.58
C ILE A 141 6.27 22.76 -9.47
N THR A 142 7.04 21.75 -9.15
CA THR A 142 8.21 21.30 -9.93
C THR A 142 8.08 19.84 -10.30
N SER A 143 8.39 19.49 -11.54
CA SER A 143 8.50 18.07 -11.93
C SER A 143 9.71 17.46 -11.24
N ILE A 144 9.55 16.23 -10.72
CA ILE A 144 10.61 15.44 -10.09
C ILE A 144 10.75 14.10 -10.80
N ASP A 145 11.94 13.54 -10.76
CA ASP A 145 12.26 12.26 -11.37
C ASP A 145 12.49 11.22 -10.26
N LEU A 146 11.52 10.36 -10.06
CA LEU A 146 11.62 9.27 -9.09
C LEU A 146 12.33 8.08 -9.73
N ARG A 147 13.28 7.49 -9.01
CA ARG A 147 14.08 6.36 -9.48
C ARG A 147 14.21 5.32 -8.38
N PRO A 148 13.67 4.13 -8.57
CA PRO A 148 13.91 3.01 -7.67
C PRO A 148 15.41 2.73 -7.50
N SER A 149 15.77 2.12 -6.38
CA SER A 149 17.15 1.78 -6.10
C SER A 149 17.71 0.85 -7.19
N SER A 150 18.90 1.17 -7.70
CA SER A 150 19.66 0.32 -8.63
C SER A 150 20.63 -0.64 -7.91
N SER A 151 20.61 -0.69 -6.58
CA SER A 151 21.46 -1.61 -5.80
C SER A 151 21.15 -3.06 -6.13
N GLU A 152 22.17 -3.89 -6.18
CA GLU A 152 22.08 -5.33 -6.44
C GLU A 152 21.89 -6.15 -5.16
N SER A 153 21.94 -5.52 -3.97
CA SER A 153 21.85 -6.17 -2.66
C SER A 153 21.13 -5.29 -1.67
N ILE A 154 20.53 -5.91 -0.64
CA ILE A 154 19.98 -5.20 0.52
C ILE A 154 21.07 -4.67 1.47
N GLU A 155 22.34 -5.04 1.28
CA GLU A 155 23.44 -4.60 2.15
C GLU A 155 23.54 -3.07 2.19
N GLN A 156 23.60 -2.50 3.40
CA GLN A 156 23.63 -1.05 3.66
C GLN A 156 22.40 -0.29 3.14
N GLY A 157 21.26 -0.98 2.99
CA GLY A 157 19.99 -0.39 2.57
C GLY A 157 18.84 -0.70 3.52
N PHE A 158 17.69 -0.14 3.21
CA PHE A 158 16.45 -0.43 3.91
C PHE A 158 15.77 -1.63 3.28
N ALA A 159 15.43 -2.61 4.12
CA ALA A 159 14.68 -3.80 3.75
C ALA A 159 13.89 -4.26 4.96
N MET A 160 12.61 -4.55 4.81
CA MET A 160 11.77 -4.86 5.97
C MET A 160 10.60 -5.79 5.65
N ILE A 161 10.12 -6.46 6.68
CA ILE A 161 8.80 -7.08 6.74
C ILE A 161 7.91 -6.25 7.66
N SER A 162 6.69 -5.92 7.22
CA SER A 162 5.70 -5.19 8.00
C SER A 162 5.30 -5.97 9.26
N ARG A 163 5.56 -5.40 10.45
CA ARG A 163 5.23 -5.99 11.75
C ARG A 163 4.67 -4.96 12.73
N PHE A 164 3.67 -4.22 12.25
CA PHE A 164 3.11 -3.06 12.93
C PHE A 164 2.43 -3.39 14.25
N PHE A 165 1.70 -4.52 14.31
CA PHE A 165 0.81 -4.85 15.41
C PHE A 165 1.36 -6.00 16.28
N PRO A 166 1.03 -6.03 17.59
CA PRO A 166 1.43 -7.11 18.48
C PRO A 166 0.69 -8.42 18.14
N GLY A 167 1.18 -9.51 18.71
CA GLY A 167 0.58 -10.85 18.62
C GLY A 167 1.50 -11.88 17.96
N VAL A 168 2.09 -11.52 16.81
CA VAL A 168 2.97 -12.41 16.02
C VAL A 168 4.24 -11.73 15.49
N ARG A 169 4.64 -10.62 16.10
CA ARG A 169 5.88 -9.89 15.72
C ARG A 169 7.14 -10.75 15.78
N ASP A 170 7.19 -11.68 16.72
CA ASP A 170 8.27 -12.65 16.85
C ASP A 170 8.39 -13.54 15.62
N VAL A 171 7.27 -14.06 15.10
CA VAL A 171 7.24 -14.88 13.88
C VAL A 171 7.73 -14.07 12.67
N LEU A 172 7.25 -12.85 12.53
CA LEU A 172 7.68 -11.95 11.44
C LEU A 172 9.16 -11.57 11.56
N ALA A 173 9.66 -11.35 12.78
CA ALA A 173 11.07 -11.06 13.02
C ALA A 173 11.97 -12.28 12.71
N GLU A 174 11.51 -13.50 13.00
CA GLU A 174 12.24 -14.71 12.62
C GLU A 174 12.32 -14.88 11.10
N ILE A 175 11.23 -14.58 10.38
CA ILE A 175 11.21 -14.60 8.90
C ILE A 175 12.19 -13.56 8.35
N ASP A 176 12.16 -12.35 8.89
CA ASP A 176 13.05 -11.25 8.49
C ASP A 176 14.53 -11.64 8.69
N GLU A 177 14.90 -12.14 9.85
CA GLU A 177 16.24 -12.63 10.16
C GLU A 177 16.69 -13.80 9.23
N GLU A 178 15.78 -14.72 8.89
CA GLU A 178 16.06 -15.82 7.97
C GLU A 178 16.35 -15.29 6.56
N ILE A 179 15.59 -14.27 6.10
CA ILE A 179 15.78 -13.63 4.80
C ILE A 179 17.10 -12.88 4.77
N VAL A 180 17.36 -12.00 5.75
CA VAL A 180 18.59 -11.20 5.80
C VAL A 180 19.81 -12.13 5.87
N ARG A 181 19.76 -13.18 6.68
CA ARG A 181 20.85 -14.17 6.77
C ARG A 181 21.03 -14.94 5.47
N GLY A 182 19.95 -15.28 4.78
CA GLY A 182 20.00 -15.95 3.49
C GLY A 182 20.65 -15.07 2.41
N ALA A 183 20.30 -13.78 2.40
CA ALA A 183 20.77 -12.80 1.43
C ALA A 183 22.21 -12.32 1.68
N LEU A 184 22.59 -12.09 2.95
CA LEU A 184 23.84 -11.46 3.34
C LEU A 184 24.83 -12.38 4.07
N GLY A 185 24.40 -13.60 4.38
CA GLY A 185 25.20 -14.52 5.20
C GLY A 185 25.05 -14.24 6.72
N SER A 186 25.97 -14.81 7.50
CA SER A 186 25.95 -14.65 8.95
C SER A 186 26.27 -13.19 9.36
N PRO A 187 25.61 -12.68 10.41
CA PRO A 187 25.91 -11.34 10.92
C PRO A 187 27.38 -11.14 11.24
N ILE A 188 27.92 -10.00 10.84
CA ILE A 188 29.29 -9.60 11.11
C ILE A 188 29.33 -8.82 12.42
N SER A 189 30.10 -9.31 13.40
CA SER A 189 30.19 -8.65 14.70
C SER A 189 30.59 -7.19 14.59
N GLY A 190 29.80 -6.30 15.22
CA GLY A 190 30.04 -4.85 15.23
C GLY A 190 29.66 -4.12 13.94
N LYS A 191 28.98 -4.78 12.98
CA LYS A 191 28.48 -4.13 11.75
C LYS A 191 26.95 -4.20 11.67
N ALA A 192 26.31 -3.08 11.34
CA ALA A 192 24.94 -3.05 10.85
C ALA A 192 24.96 -3.30 9.34
N GLN A 193 24.36 -4.40 8.89
CA GLN A 193 24.43 -4.81 7.49
C GLN A 193 23.19 -4.38 6.70
N CYS A 194 22.05 -4.22 7.36
CA CYS A 194 20.77 -3.85 6.79
C CYS A 194 19.96 -3.04 7.80
N PHE A 195 19.03 -2.23 7.35
CA PHE A 195 18.20 -1.37 8.18
C PHE A 195 16.71 -1.60 7.89
N GLU A 196 15.86 -1.31 8.86
CA GLU A 196 14.41 -1.32 8.69
C GLU A 196 13.78 0.00 9.13
N ASP A 197 12.66 0.35 8.50
CA ASP A 197 11.81 1.47 8.90
C ASP A 197 10.35 1.06 8.77
N GLN A 198 9.66 0.90 9.89
CA GLN A 198 8.27 0.43 9.97
C GLN A 198 7.29 1.57 9.64
N TYR A 199 7.09 1.85 8.36
CA TYR A 199 6.14 2.84 7.88
C TYR A 199 4.73 2.23 7.80
N ILE A 200 3.80 2.66 8.68
CA ILE A 200 2.42 2.15 8.73
C ILE A 200 1.58 2.90 7.68
N SER A 201 1.80 2.61 6.43
CA SER A 201 1.15 3.14 5.24
C SER A 201 1.63 2.34 4.04
N THR A 202 0.74 1.65 3.34
CA THR A 202 1.11 0.84 2.17
C THR A 202 1.51 1.73 0.99
N GLY A 203 0.77 2.82 0.75
CA GLY A 203 1.16 3.81 -0.26
C GLY A 203 2.50 4.48 0.08
N GLY A 204 2.74 4.77 1.37
CA GLY A 204 4.03 5.25 1.83
C GLY A 204 5.16 4.26 1.56
N GLN A 205 4.96 2.98 1.81
CA GLN A 205 5.94 1.93 1.50
C GLN A 205 6.19 1.80 0.00
N LEU A 206 5.14 1.87 -0.82
CA LEU A 206 5.28 1.90 -2.28
C LEU A 206 6.06 3.15 -2.74
N TYR A 207 5.80 4.31 -2.11
CA TYR A 207 6.54 5.54 -2.39
C TYR A 207 8.03 5.39 -2.05
N GLU A 208 8.39 4.82 -0.90
CA GLU A 208 9.78 4.61 -0.51
C GLU A 208 10.53 3.69 -1.50
N LEU A 209 9.84 2.69 -2.07
CA LEU A 209 10.40 1.83 -3.13
C LEU A 209 10.63 2.62 -4.44
N ILE A 210 9.64 3.39 -4.91
CA ILE A 210 9.75 4.14 -6.18
C ILE A 210 10.68 5.33 -6.09
N ALA A 211 10.87 5.90 -4.89
CA ALA A 211 11.82 6.97 -4.62
C ALA A 211 13.27 6.47 -4.42
N GLY A 212 13.46 5.14 -4.36
CA GLY A 212 14.77 4.53 -4.22
C GLY A 212 15.32 4.51 -2.79
N HIS A 213 14.50 4.81 -1.81
CA HIS A 213 14.85 4.78 -0.39
C HIS A 213 14.88 3.34 0.12
N ASP A 214 13.83 2.56 -0.15
CA ASP A 214 13.74 1.16 0.23
C ASP A 214 14.17 0.23 -0.93
N ARG A 215 14.75 -0.91 -0.58
CA ARG A 215 15.13 -1.96 -1.52
C ARG A 215 14.15 -3.13 -1.53
N PHE A 216 13.55 -3.40 -0.38
CA PHE A 216 12.62 -4.52 -0.18
C PHE A 216 11.62 -4.17 0.91
N VAL A 217 10.36 -4.47 0.65
CA VAL A 217 9.26 -4.39 1.61
C VAL A 217 8.34 -5.58 1.40
N ALA A 218 7.88 -6.21 2.47
CA ALA A 218 6.86 -7.25 2.42
C ALA A 218 5.81 -7.04 3.49
N ASP A 219 4.54 -7.10 3.12
CA ASP A 219 3.43 -7.22 4.05
C ASP A 219 2.76 -8.59 3.89
N ILE A 220 3.18 -9.51 4.72
CA ILE A 220 2.69 -10.89 4.75
C ILE A 220 1.80 -11.16 5.96
N ARG A 221 1.29 -10.13 6.61
CA ARG A 221 0.40 -10.26 7.79
C ARG A 221 -0.83 -11.13 7.53
N PRO A 222 -1.49 -11.11 6.35
CA PRO A 222 -2.61 -12.01 6.06
C PRO A 222 -2.27 -13.50 6.21
N LEU A 223 -1.02 -13.89 6.02
CA LEU A 223 -0.57 -15.29 6.13
C LEU A 223 -0.50 -15.79 7.58
N LEU A 224 -0.62 -14.89 8.55
CA LEU A 224 -0.43 -15.18 9.98
C LEU A 224 -1.72 -15.58 10.70
N ALA A 225 -2.85 -15.67 10.01
CA ALA A 225 -4.15 -16.00 10.61
C ALA A 225 -4.10 -17.27 11.46
N LYS A 226 -3.40 -18.32 11.00
CA LYS A 226 -3.23 -19.57 11.74
C LYS A 226 -2.40 -19.36 13.01
N ALA A 227 -1.26 -18.67 12.91
CA ALA A 227 -0.39 -18.41 14.06
C ALA A 227 -1.06 -17.52 15.11
N MET A 228 -1.89 -16.57 14.69
CA MET A 228 -2.73 -15.76 15.59
C MET A 228 -3.76 -16.62 16.30
N SER A 229 -4.52 -17.42 15.55
CA SER A 229 -5.55 -18.32 16.09
C SER A 229 -4.98 -19.33 17.09
N GLU A 230 -3.79 -19.89 16.86
CA GLU A 230 -3.09 -20.79 17.78
C GLU A 230 -2.73 -20.10 19.11
N ARG A 231 -2.66 -18.77 19.13
CA ARG A 231 -2.45 -17.94 20.33
C ARG A 231 -3.75 -17.42 20.94
N GLY A 232 -4.90 -17.79 20.39
CA GLY A 232 -6.21 -17.30 20.83
C GLY A 232 -6.47 -15.84 20.46
N LEU A 233 -5.86 -15.36 19.38
CA LEU A 233 -5.97 -13.99 18.87
C LEU A 233 -6.61 -14.00 17.47
N ASP A 234 -7.37 -12.97 17.17
CA ASP A 234 -7.85 -12.72 15.82
C ASP A 234 -6.77 -12.03 14.98
N LEU A 235 -6.87 -12.19 13.64
CA LEU A 235 -5.99 -11.48 12.73
C LEU A 235 -6.22 -9.98 12.87
N SER A 236 -5.13 -9.24 13.06
CA SER A 236 -5.19 -7.78 13.10
C SER A 236 -5.39 -7.20 11.70
N ILE A 237 -5.59 -5.87 11.61
CA ILE A 237 -5.74 -5.14 10.36
C ILE A 237 -4.63 -5.51 9.39
N CYS A 238 -5.01 -5.91 8.19
CA CYS A 238 -4.14 -6.24 7.08
C CYS A 238 -4.21 -5.16 5.99
N CYS A 239 -3.44 -5.33 4.95
CA CYS A 239 -3.52 -4.53 3.75
C CYS A 239 -4.71 -4.99 2.90
N HIS A 240 -5.42 -4.06 2.28
CA HIS A 240 -6.55 -4.29 1.39
C HIS A 240 -6.28 -3.77 -0.03
N PRO A 241 -7.12 -4.08 -1.03
CA PRO A 241 -6.96 -3.57 -2.39
C PRO A 241 -6.93 -2.05 -2.50
N TYR A 242 -7.62 -1.31 -1.62
CA TYR A 242 -7.59 0.17 -1.64
C TYR A 242 -6.22 0.73 -1.22
N ASP A 243 -5.49 0.03 -0.34
CA ASP A 243 -4.11 0.37 0.05
C ASP A 243 -3.10 0.13 -1.10
N LEU A 244 -3.43 -0.77 -2.02
CA LEU A 244 -2.58 -1.20 -3.14
C LEU A 244 -3.03 -0.65 -4.49
N CYS A 245 -4.05 0.18 -4.54
CA CYS A 245 -4.61 0.68 -5.79
C CYS A 245 -3.64 1.54 -6.61
N THR A 246 -2.52 1.95 -6.02
CA THR A 246 -1.45 2.71 -6.69
C THR A 246 -0.26 1.83 -7.10
N GLU A 247 -0.33 0.50 -6.98
CA GLU A 247 0.72 -0.44 -7.44
C GLU A 247 1.10 -0.24 -8.91
N LEU A 248 0.16 0.19 -9.75
CA LEU A 248 0.44 0.54 -11.14
C LEU A 248 1.60 1.55 -11.26
N ILE A 249 1.70 2.54 -10.37
CA ILE A 249 2.78 3.53 -10.38
C ILE A 249 4.14 2.85 -10.16
N ALA A 250 4.21 1.94 -9.20
CA ALA A 250 5.42 1.18 -8.89
C ALA A 250 5.87 0.34 -10.10
N ARG A 251 4.93 -0.34 -10.73
CA ARG A 251 5.18 -1.16 -11.93
C ARG A 251 5.65 -0.32 -13.12
N GLU A 252 5.07 0.85 -13.37
CA GLU A 252 5.46 1.76 -14.44
C GLU A 252 6.87 2.36 -14.21
N LEU A 253 7.37 2.34 -12.98
CA LEU A 253 8.76 2.68 -12.61
C LEU A 253 9.67 1.45 -12.50
N SER A 254 9.21 0.27 -12.92
CA SER A 254 9.97 -0.99 -12.90
C SER A 254 10.28 -1.55 -11.51
N VAL A 255 9.59 -1.09 -10.48
CA VAL A 255 9.52 -1.79 -9.19
C VAL A 255 8.72 -3.07 -9.40
N ILE A 256 9.16 -4.16 -8.81
CA ILE A 256 8.47 -5.44 -8.92
C ILE A 256 7.61 -5.63 -7.68
N VAL A 257 6.29 -5.71 -7.89
CA VAL A 257 5.33 -5.99 -6.82
C VAL A 257 4.62 -7.32 -7.12
N THR A 258 4.57 -8.20 -6.14
CA THR A 258 4.00 -9.55 -6.28
C THR A 258 3.09 -9.89 -5.10
N ASP A 259 2.31 -10.94 -5.26
CA ASP A 259 1.68 -11.64 -4.13
C ASP A 259 2.73 -12.48 -3.35
N GLU A 260 2.28 -13.18 -2.32
CA GLU A 260 3.11 -14.08 -1.49
C GLU A 260 3.71 -15.26 -2.26
N ASN A 261 3.17 -15.59 -3.44
CA ASN A 261 3.65 -16.67 -4.30
C ASN A 261 4.66 -16.20 -5.35
N GLY A 262 4.96 -14.89 -5.40
CA GLY A 262 5.79 -14.29 -6.42
C GLY A 262 5.09 -14.04 -7.75
N LEU A 263 3.74 -14.12 -7.78
CA LEU A 263 2.91 -13.83 -8.95
C LEU A 263 2.45 -12.36 -8.94
N PRO A 264 2.09 -11.78 -10.10
CA PRO A 264 1.52 -10.43 -10.14
C PRO A 264 0.27 -10.31 -9.26
N LEU A 265 0.13 -9.18 -8.56
CA LEU A 265 -1.05 -8.90 -7.75
C LEU A 265 -2.32 -8.95 -8.61
N SER A 266 -3.31 -9.71 -8.16
CA SER A 266 -4.56 -9.95 -8.90
C SER A 266 -5.78 -10.00 -7.98
N SER A 267 -5.73 -9.34 -6.82
CA SER A 267 -6.88 -9.25 -5.92
C SER A 267 -8.01 -8.47 -6.55
N ARG A 268 -9.27 -8.88 -6.28
CA ARG A 268 -10.47 -8.11 -6.68
C ARG A 268 -10.50 -6.78 -5.97
N LEU A 269 -11.06 -5.76 -6.62
CA LEU A 269 -11.28 -4.46 -5.99
C LEU A 269 -12.37 -4.60 -4.91
N SER A 270 -11.95 -4.54 -3.67
CA SER A 270 -12.78 -4.74 -2.48
C SER A 270 -12.20 -3.93 -1.31
N ASN A 271 -13.03 -3.59 -0.34
CA ASN A 271 -12.60 -3.02 0.93
C ASN A 271 -12.53 -4.04 2.08
N GLU A 272 -12.77 -5.34 1.80
CA GLU A 272 -12.86 -6.39 2.82
C GLU A 272 -11.78 -7.48 2.66
N THR A 273 -11.14 -7.55 1.49
CA THR A 273 -10.21 -8.65 1.18
C THR A 273 -8.82 -8.34 1.70
N ASP A 274 -8.30 -9.16 2.60
CA ASP A 274 -6.90 -9.09 3.01
C ASP A 274 -5.96 -9.48 1.87
N VAL A 275 -4.91 -8.70 1.64
CA VAL A 275 -3.93 -8.91 0.57
C VAL A 275 -2.52 -8.95 1.15
N ALA A 276 -1.82 -10.06 0.95
CA ALA A 276 -0.38 -10.10 1.15
C ALA A 276 0.33 -9.58 -0.10
N TRP A 277 1.40 -8.81 0.09
CA TRP A 277 2.17 -8.28 -1.02
C TRP A 277 3.65 -8.16 -0.69
N VAL A 278 4.46 -8.18 -1.75
CA VAL A 278 5.92 -8.09 -1.66
C VAL A 278 6.43 -7.15 -2.74
N GLY A 279 7.22 -6.16 -2.34
CA GLY A 279 7.83 -5.16 -3.21
C GLY A 279 9.36 -5.28 -3.25
N TYR A 280 9.92 -5.27 -4.45
CA TYR A 280 11.35 -5.30 -4.71
C TYR A 280 11.73 -4.12 -5.60
N ALA A 281 12.72 -3.34 -5.19
CA ALA A 281 13.15 -2.17 -5.97
C ALA A 281 13.59 -2.52 -7.40
N ASN A 282 14.13 -3.72 -7.62
CA ASN A 282 14.57 -4.19 -8.94
C ASN A 282 14.71 -5.72 -8.97
N ARG A 283 15.07 -6.24 -10.14
CA ARG A 283 15.23 -7.69 -10.38
C ARG A 283 16.33 -8.32 -9.53
N SER A 284 17.47 -7.66 -9.32
CA SER A 284 18.58 -8.20 -8.54
C SER A 284 18.17 -8.38 -7.07
N ILE A 285 17.45 -7.42 -6.51
CA ILE A 285 16.89 -7.54 -5.16
C ILE A 285 15.88 -8.69 -5.07
N ARG A 286 15.00 -8.83 -6.07
CA ARG A 286 14.07 -9.95 -6.11
C ARG A 286 14.80 -11.28 -6.12
N ASP A 287 15.76 -11.45 -7.03
CA ASP A 287 16.53 -12.70 -7.17
C ASP A 287 17.34 -13.03 -5.89
N GLN A 288 17.76 -12.01 -5.14
CA GLN A 288 18.43 -12.18 -3.84
C GLN A 288 17.48 -12.60 -2.73
N ILE A 289 16.26 -12.04 -2.66
CA ILE A 289 15.37 -12.15 -1.48
C ILE A 289 14.29 -13.21 -1.64
N GLU A 290 13.64 -13.28 -2.81
CA GLU A 290 12.45 -14.12 -3.02
C GLU A 290 12.66 -15.61 -2.66
N PRO A 291 13.80 -16.26 -3.00
CA PRO A 291 14.03 -17.66 -2.63
C PRO A 291 14.02 -17.89 -1.12
N HIS A 292 14.56 -16.95 -0.34
CA HIS A 292 14.64 -17.04 1.12
C HIS A 292 13.29 -16.76 1.76
N LEU A 293 12.55 -15.75 1.27
CA LEU A 293 11.18 -15.45 1.69
C LEU A 293 10.29 -16.67 1.44
N GLN A 294 10.26 -17.18 0.22
CA GLN A 294 9.46 -18.36 -0.16
C GLN A 294 9.80 -19.61 0.68
N SER A 295 11.08 -19.85 0.94
CA SER A 295 11.52 -20.95 1.80
C SER A 295 11.02 -20.77 3.23
N SER A 296 11.13 -19.55 3.78
CA SER A 296 10.76 -19.25 5.16
C SER A 296 9.26 -19.38 5.42
N ILE A 297 8.42 -18.85 4.50
CA ILE A 297 6.97 -18.94 4.65
C ILE A 297 6.42 -20.35 4.38
N ARG A 298 7.01 -21.12 3.42
CA ARG A 298 6.65 -22.55 3.20
C ARG A 298 6.98 -23.41 4.42
N LYS A 299 8.17 -23.25 4.99
CA LYS A 299 8.61 -23.98 6.20
C LYS A 299 7.59 -23.83 7.35
N ARG A 300 6.87 -22.71 7.39
CA ARG A 300 5.85 -22.42 8.40
C ARG A 300 4.42 -22.82 7.97
N GLY A 301 4.27 -23.44 6.80
CA GLY A 301 2.96 -23.83 6.24
C GLY A 301 2.04 -22.65 5.95
N MET A 302 2.62 -21.50 5.63
CA MET A 302 1.89 -20.25 5.30
C MET A 302 1.48 -20.18 3.84
N LEU A 303 2.15 -20.90 2.94
CA LEU A 303 1.70 -21.07 1.55
C LEU A 303 0.87 -22.34 1.44
N ARG A 304 -0.19 -22.26 0.65
CA ARG A 304 -0.94 -23.45 0.21
C ARG A 304 -0.19 -24.08 -0.93
N ASP A 305 -0.10 -25.41 -0.89
CA ASP A 305 0.44 -26.21 -2.01
C ASP A 305 -0.42 -26.09 -3.27
#